data_6249e1cea580d37a74714174cf93d677
#
_entry.id   6249e1cea580d37a74714174cf93d677
#
_cell.length_a   1.000
_cell.length_b   1.000
_cell.length_c   1.000
_cell.angle_alpha   90.00
_cell.angle_beta   90.00
_cell.angle_gamma   90.00
#
_symmetry.space_group_name_H-M   'P 1'
#
loop_
_entity.id
_entity.type
_entity.pdbx_description
1 polymer ?
#
loop_
_entity_poly.entity_id
_entity_poly.type
_entity_poly.pdbx_seq_one_letter_code
_entity_poly.pdbx_strand_id
1 'polypeptide(L)'
;PPLSKLDKVINWELFREPIEKALYVEPKGAGGRPAFDKIMMFKILILQKYYNLSDEQTEFQINDRTSFKQFLNLKIGDKVPDEKTVWHFKEQLANKNVSQQLFNLFTEQLITQGIVAKEGSMIDASFVDVPRQRNSKDDNADIKKGAVPLDFAKKDKNGKMSKLFQKDTDARWMSKSGERHYGYKDHINADSKTKIITKYSVSSAAPHDSTEIENIVDETDNKLHADSAYRSKEIEEFLKELKCESFVHERGYRNNPLTDEQKESNNIKSKTRSRVEHIFGFMTNSMNDAL
;
A
#
# COMPACT_ATOMS: atom_id res chain seq x y z
N PRO A 1 20.94 5.58 14.75
CA PRO A 1 20.60 5.56 13.33
C PRO A 1 19.17 5.02 13.14
N PRO A 2 18.40 5.49 12.15
CA PRO A 2 16.99 5.07 11.97
C PRO A 2 16.82 3.55 11.83
N LEU A 3 17.66 2.90 11.05
CA LEU A 3 17.62 1.45 10.84
C LEU A 3 17.83 0.65 12.13
N SER A 4 18.73 1.10 13.02
CA SER A 4 18.94 0.41 14.30
C SER A 4 17.74 0.56 15.24
N LYS A 5 16.96 1.65 15.13
CA LYS A 5 15.70 1.79 15.87
C LYS A 5 14.64 0.83 15.32
N LEU A 6 14.50 0.78 14.01
CA LEU A 6 13.59 -0.12 13.32
C LEU A 6 13.88 -1.59 13.69
N ASP A 7 15.16 -1.98 13.65
CA ASP A 7 15.60 -3.33 13.96
C ASP A 7 15.34 -3.76 15.42
N LYS A 8 15.30 -2.80 16.33
CA LYS A 8 14.96 -3.05 17.76
C LYS A 8 13.46 -3.19 18.02
N VAL A 9 12.63 -2.52 17.23
CA VAL A 9 11.17 -2.49 17.39
C VAL A 9 10.54 -3.71 16.73
N ILE A 10 11.03 -4.09 15.54
CA ILE A 10 10.43 -5.15 14.74
C ILE A 10 11.07 -6.50 15.07
N ASN A 11 10.23 -7.46 15.45
CA ASN A 11 10.63 -8.86 15.47
C ASN A 11 10.50 -9.46 14.06
N TRP A 12 11.59 -9.43 13.31
CA TRP A 12 11.62 -9.88 11.93
C TRP A 12 11.30 -11.36 11.74
N GLU A 13 11.55 -12.18 12.75
CA GLU A 13 11.31 -13.63 12.65
C GLU A 13 9.82 -13.99 12.55
N LEU A 14 8.91 -13.08 12.93
CA LEU A 14 7.47 -13.25 12.70
C LEU A 14 7.10 -13.43 11.24
N PHE A 15 7.90 -12.87 10.34
CA PHE A 15 7.64 -12.92 8.89
C PHE A 15 8.23 -14.18 8.23
N ARG A 16 9.07 -14.95 8.92
CA ARG A 16 9.79 -16.09 8.33
C ARG A 16 8.83 -17.16 7.81
N GLU A 17 7.99 -17.68 8.69
CA GLU A 17 7.07 -18.78 8.36
C GLU A 17 6.15 -18.43 7.18
N PRO A 18 5.42 -17.28 7.16
CA PRO A 18 4.58 -16.91 6.03
C PRO A 18 5.35 -16.79 4.72
N ILE A 19 6.55 -16.19 4.74
CA ILE A 19 7.37 -16.01 3.54
C ILE A 19 7.89 -17.36 3.03
N GLU A 20 8.44 -18.20 3.92
CA GLU A 20 8.95 -19.52 3.55
C GLU A 20 7.84 -20.42 3.02
N LYS A 21 6.69 -20.43 3.65
CA LYS A 21 5.51 -21.18 3.19
C LYS A 21 5.03 -20.71 1.80
N ALA A 22 4.94 -19.41 1.58
CA ALA A 22 4.51 -18.85 0.30
C ALA A 22 5.50 -19.12 -0.83
N LEU A 23 6.80 -19.11 -0.53
CA LEU A 23 7.88 -19.26 -1.49
C LEU A 23 8.47 -20.69 -1.52
N TYR A 24 7.81 -21.64 -0.87
CA TYR A 24 8.26 -23.02 -0.89
C TYR A 24 8.24 -23.58 -2.32
N VAL A 25 9.35 -24.16 -2.71
CA VAL A 25 9.48 -24.92 -3.96
C VAL A 25 10.08 -26.27 -3.64
N GLU A 26 9.42 -27.33 -4.09
CA GLU A 26 9.93 -28.68 -3.87
C GLU A 26 11.29 -28.86 -4.55
N PRO A 27 12.31 -29.35 -3.82
CA PRO A 27 13.62 -29.56 -4.41
C PRO A 27 13.58 -30.60 -5.55
N LYS A 28 14.10 -30.24 -6.71
CA LYS A 28 14.13 -31.11 -7.88
C LYS A 28 15.33 -32.11 -7.89
N GLY A 29 16.18 -32.09 -6.86
CA GLY A 29 17.35 -32.95 -6.73
C GLY A 29 18.29 -32.48 -5.60
N ALA A 30 19.35 -33.28 -5.38
CA ALA A 30 20.41 -32.97 -4.43
C ALA A 30 21.41 -32.02 -5.09
N GLY A 31 21.43 -30.77 -4.68
CA GLY A 31 22.41 -29.78 -5.13
C GLY A 31 21.77 -28.46 -5.58
N GLY A 32 22.61 -27.47 -5.75
CA GLY A 32 22.24 -26.12 -6.12
C GLY A 32 22.87 -25.10 -5.17
N ARG A 33 22.92 -23.84 -5.63
CA ARG A 33 23.41 -22.76 -4.79
C ARG A 33 22.39 -22.50 -3.65
N PRO A 34 22.83 -22.42 -2.37
CA PRO A 34 21.96 -22.07 -1.27
C PRO A 34 21.24 -20.73 -1.56
N ALA A 35 19.94 -20.70 -1.28
CA ALA A 35 19.17 -19.46 -1.37
C ALA A 35 19.61 -18.48 -0.28
N PHE A 36 19.48 -17.19 -0.54
CA PHE A 36 19.63 -16.18 0.49
C PHE A 36 18.56 -16.33 1.56
N ASP A 37 18.89 -15.93 2.80
CA ASP A 37 17.95 -15.94 3.89
C ASP A 37 16.72 -15.09 3.57
N LYS A 38 15.51 -15.62 3.83
CA LYS A 38 14.24 -14.98 3.45
C LYS A 38 13.99 -13.68 4.22
N ILE A 39 14.40 -13.63 5.49
CA ILE A 39 14.27 -12.43 6.32
C ILE A 39 15.23 -11.35 5.86
N MET A 40 16.47 -11.72 5.51
CA MET A 40 17.42 -10.77 4.91
C MET A 40 16.86 -10.20 3.59
N MET A 41 16.31 -11.03 2.71
CA MET A 41 15.67 -10.58 1.46
C MET A 41 14.49 -9.66 1.72
N PHE A 42 13.66 -9.96 2.72
CA PHE A 42 12.54 -9.09 3.11
C PHE A 42 13.04 -7.74 3.65
N LYS A 43 14.05 -7.74 4.51
CA LYS A 43 14.71 -6.50 4.98
C LYS A 43 15.27 -5.66 3.83
N ILE A 44 15.81 -6.31 2.79
CA ILE A 44 16.28 -5.61 1.58
C ILE A 44 15.14 -4.87 0.88
N LEU A 45 13.95 -5.48 0.74
CA LEU A 45 12.80 -4.79 0.16
C LEU A 45 12.36 -3.59 1.02
N ILE A 46 12.42 -3.69 2.33
CA ILE A 46 12.15 -2.57 3.24
C ILE A 46 13.18 -1.44 3.02
N LEU A 47 14.48 -1.76 2.93
CA LEU A 47 15.51 -0.77 2.62
C LEU A 47 15.25 -0.09 1.27
N GLN A 48 14.92 -0.88 0.26
CA GLN A 48 14.63 -0.40 -1.09
C GLN A 48 13.51 0.63 -1.08
N LYS A 49 12.40 0.32 -0.41
CA LYS A 49 11.25 1.22 -0.30
C LYS A 49 11.54 2.42 0.59
N TYR A 50 12.14 2.22 1.75
CA TYR A 50 12.42 3.29 2.71
C TYR A 50 13.38 4.36 2.18
N TYR A 51 14.35 3.97 1.33
CA TYR A 51 15.33 4.86 0.72
C TYR A 51 15.05 5.17 -0.76
N ASN A 52 13.92 4.71 -1.28
CA ASN A 52 13.53 4.89 -2.69
C ASN A 52 14.65 4.48 -3.67
N LEU A 53 15.13 3.24 -3.55
CA LEU A 53 16.22 2.72 -4.37
C LEU A 53 15.67 1.87 -5.52
N SER A 54 16.29 1.98 -6.71
CA SER A 54 16.11 0.99 -7.78
C SER A 54 16.73 -0.36 -7.39
N ASP A 55 16.41 -1.42 -8.15
CA ASP A 55 17.00 -2.73 -7.89
C ASP A 55 18.54 -2.69 -7.98
N GLU A 56 19.10 -2.01 -8.99
CA GLU A 56 20.54 -1.79 -9.17
C GLU A 56 21.14 -0.95 -8.03
N GLN A 57 20.50 0.16 -7.69
CA GLN A 57 20.94 1.01 -6.57
C GLN A 57 20.93 0.28 -5.24
N THR A 58 19.98 -0.66 -5.04
CA THR A 58 19.88 -1.46 -3.82
C THR A 58 21.12 -2.30 -3.62
N GLU A 59 21.55 -3.04 -4.64
CA GLU A 59 22.79 -3.84 -4.60
C GLU A 59 24.01 -2.96 -4.32
N PHE A 60 24.15 -1.85 -5.05
CA PHE A 60 25.24 -0.90 -4.88
C PHE A 60 25.31 -0.34 -3.45
N GLN A 61 24.17 0.17 -2.94
CA GLN A 61 24.10 0.80 -1.62
C GLN A 61 24.34 -0.20 -0.47
N ILE A 62 23.93 -1.45 -0.61
CA ILE A 62 24.23 -2.49 0.39
C ILE A 62 25.75 -2.76 0.42
N ASN A 63 26.40 -2.77 -0.73
CA ASN A 63 27.85 -2.97 -0.78
C ASN A 63 28.62 -1.78 -0.19
N ASP A 64 28.15 -0.57 -0.41
CA ASP A 64 28.83 0.68 0.00
C ASP A 64 28.58 1.06 1.47
N ARG A 65 27.35 0.88 1.98
CA ARG A 65 26.94 1.38 3.30
C ARG A 65 27.06 0.33 4.41
N THR A 66 27.96 0.56 5.34
CA THR A 66 28.10 -0.28 6.55
C THR A 66 26.79 -0.37 7.36
N SER A 67 25.99 0.72 7.42
CA SER A 67 24.72 0.71 8.12
C SER A 67 23.69 -0.23 7.51
N PHE A 68 23.71 -0.42 6.19
CA PHE A 68 22.85 -1.38 5.50
C PHE A 68 23.31 -2.81 5.78
N LYS A 69 24.61 -3.06 5.70
CA LYS A 69 25.18 -4.37 6.08
C LYS A 69 24.83 -4.76 7.50
N GLN A 70 24.98 -3.82 8.45
CA GLN A 70 24.58 -4.05 9.85
C GLN A 70 23.09 -4.41 9.99
N PHE A 71 22.22 -3.66 9.32
CA PHE A 71 20.78 -3.93 9.36
C PHE A 71 20.42 -5.31 8.77
N LEU A 72 21.17 -5.77 7.77
CA LEU A 72 20.97 -7.06 7.12
C LEU A 72 21.75 -8.21 7.79
N ASN A 73 22.47 -7.94 8.88
CA ASN A 73 23.37 -8.88 9.54
C ASN A 73 24.46 -9.44 8.62
N LEU A 74 24.93 -8.65 7.63
CA LEU A 74 26.00 -8.99 6.72
C LEU A 74 27.35 -8.52 7.27
N LYS A 75 28.38 -9.35 7.11
CA LYS A 75 29.77 -9.00 7.39
C LYS A 75 30.41 -8.34 6.15
N ILE A 76 31.56 -7.70 6.38
CA ILE A 76 32.40 -7.21 5.27
C ILE A 76 32.90 -8.44 4.49
N GLY A 77 32.63 -8.46 3.18
CA GLY A 77 32.97 -9.59 2.31
C GLY A 77 31.86 -10.63 2.10
N ASP A 78 30.78 -10.56 2.87
CA ASP A 78 29.63 -11.42 2.60
C ASP A 78 29.00 -11.08 1.25
N LYS A 79 28.47 -12.09 0.58
CA LYS A 79 27.83 -11.94 -0.72
C LYS A 79 26.51 -11.22 -0.58
N VAL A 80 26.36 -10.14 -1.35
CA VAL A 80 25.13 -9.36 -1.48
C VAL A 80 24.29 -9.96 -2.62
N PRO A 81 22.95 -10.04 -2.49
CA PRO A 81 22.07 -10.38 -3.60
C PRO A 81 22.17 -9.35 -4.72
N ASP A 82 22.25 -9.85 -5.97
CA ASP A 82 22.24 -9.01 -7.15
C ASP A 82 20.82 -8.44 -7.45
N GLU A 83 20.76 -7.44 -8.32
CA GLU A 83 19.52 -6.76 -8.73
C GLU A 83 18.42 -7.74 -9.16
N LYS A 84 18.79 -8.77 -9.95
CA LYS A 84 17.84 -9.76 -10.45
C LYS A 84 17.30 -10.67 -9.36
N THR A 85 18.13 -11.00 -8.38
CA THR A 85 17.72 -11.78 -7.21
C THR A 85 16.71 -10.99 -6.36
N VAL A 86 16.94 -9.68 -6.14
CA VAL A 86 16.02 -8.80 -5.42
C VAL A 86 14.71 -8.67 -6.19
N TRP A 87 14.76 -8.37 -7.48
CA TRP A 87 13.60 -8.28 -8.34
C TRP A 87 12.76 -9.57 -8.32
N HIS A 88 13.42 -10.72 -8.50
CA HIS A 88 12.74 -12.03 -8.52
C HIS A 88 12.05 -12.34 -7.19
N PHE A 89 12.68 -12.03 -6.07
CA PHE A 89 12.07 -12.21 -4.75
C PHE A 89 10.83 -11.34 -4.58
N LYS A 90 10.87 -10.06 -4.99
CA LYS A 90 9.75 -9.13 -4.98
C LYS A 90 8.59 -9.66 -5.82
N GLU A 91 8.86 -10.09 -7.06
CA GLU A 91 7.86 -10.69 -7.95
C GLU A 91 7.21 -11.95 -7.36
N GLN A 92 8.01 -12.81 -6.72
CA GLN A 92 7.48 -14.01 -6.07
C GLN A 92 6.52 -13.65 -4.94
N LEU A 93 6.85 -12.69 -4.08
CA LEU A 93 5.97 -12.24 -3.00
C LEU A 93 4.66 -11.64 -3.54
N ALA A 94 4.74 -10.80 -4.57
CA ALA A 94 3.58 -10.20 -5.22
C ALA A 94 2.65 -11.27 -5.81
N ASN A 95 3.20 -12.23 -6.56
CA ASN A 95 2.44 -13.30 -7.19
C ASN A 95 1.78 -14.26 -6.18
N LYS A 96 2.26 -14.33 -4.96
CA LYS A 96 1.71 -15.17 -3.89
C LYS A 96 0.71 -14.45 -2.98
N ASN A 97 0.47 -13.15 -3.23
CA ASN A 97 -0.47 -12.31 -2.46
C ASN A 97 -0.26 -12.36 -0.94
N VAL A 98 0.99 -12.46 -0.50
CA VAL A 98 1.31 -12.59 0.94
C VAL A 98 1.42 -11.23 1.65
N SER A 99 1.41 -10.14 0.91
CA SER A 99 1.61 -8.77 1.44
C SER A 99 0.63 -8.42 2.55
N GLN A 100 -0.65 -8.74 2.38
CA GLN A 100 -1.68 -8.47 3.40
C GLN A 100 -1.41 -9.23 4.71
N GLN A 101 -0.99 -10.51 4.61
CA GLN A 101 -0.64 -11.30 5.78
C GLN A 101 0.57 -10.71 6.53
N LEU A 102 1.60 -10.30 5.79
CA LEU A 102 2.79 -9.67 6.38
C LEU A 102 2.44 -8.34 7.05
N PHE A 103 1.58 -7.54 6.40
CA PHE A 103 1.11 -6.28 6.96
C PHE A 103 0.32 -6.49 8.25
N ASN A 104 -0.59 -7.47 8.30
CA ASN A 104 -1.37 -7.78 9.49
C ASN A 104 -0.45 -8.19 10.65
N LEU A 105 0.52 -9.08 10.43
CA LEU A 105 1.50 -9.48 11.43
C LEU A 105 2.30 -8.29 11.97
N PHE A 106 2.70 -7.38 11.07
CA PHE A 106 3.39 -6.16 11.46
C PHE A 106 2.52 -5.28 12.36
N THR A 107 1.26 -5.05 11.96
CA THR A 107 0.32 -4.21 12.70
C THR A 107 -0.02 -4.82 14.05
N GLU A 108 -0.28 -6.13 14.13
CA GLU A 108 -0.53 -6.85 15.38
C GLU A 108 0.65 -6.75 16.35
N GLN A 109 1.87 -6.85 15.85
CA GLN A 109 3.07 -6.65 16.67
C GLN A 109 3.12 -5.25 17.27
N LEU A 110 2.87 -4.21 16.48
CA LEU A 110 2.88 -2.81 16.95
C LEU A 110 1.76 -2.54 17.96
N ILE A 111 0.59 -3.14 17.78
CA ILE A 111 -0.52 -3.09 18.73
C ILE A 111 -0.13 -3.75 20.05
N THR A 112 0.41 -4.96 20.00
CA THR A 112 0.82 -5.73 21.19
C THR A 112 1.91 -5.01 21.97
N GLN A 113 2.79 -4.29 21.29
CA GLN A 113 3.83 -3.46 21.92
C GLN A 113 3.31 -2.13 22.48
N GLY A 114 2.02 -1.81 22.30
CA GLY A 114 1.42 -0.54 22.73
C GLY A 114 1.90 0.67 21.94
N ILE A 115 2.46 0.47 20.74
CA ILE A 115 2.94 1.54 19.86
C ILE A 115 1.75 2.20 19.14
N VAL A 116 0.72 1.43 18.77
CA VAL A 116 -0.55 1.94 18.24
C VAL A 116 -1.44 2.33 19.42
N ALA A 117 -1.89 3.58 19.49
CA ALA A 117 -2.61 4.11 20.64
C ALA A 117 -4.09 3.67 20.69
N LYS A 118 -4.72 3.36 19.56
CA LYS A 118 -6.14 2.98 19.42
C LYS A 118 -7.11 4.01 20.03
N GLU A 119 -6.75 5.29 19.99
CA GLU A 119 -7.61 6.39 20.49
C GLU A 119 -8.63 6.86 19.46
N GLY A 120 -8.52 6.44 18.24
CA GLY A 120 -9.38 6.74 17.09
C GLY A 120 -8.65 6.52 15.77
N SER A 121 -9.40 6.49 14.70
CA SER A 121 -8.93 6.20 13.35
C SER A 121 -9.12 7.40 12.43
N MET A 122 -8.22 7.56 11.46
CA MET A 122 -8.33 8.53 10.36
C MET A 122 -8.29 7.76 9.06
N ILE A 123 -9.28 7.99 8.18
CA ILE A 123 -9.28 7.41 6.84
C ILE A 123 -9.20 8.48 5.78
N ASP A 124 -8.49 8.16 4.71
CA ASP A 124 -8.43 8.97 3.49
C ASP A 124 -7.90 8.13 2.35
N ALA A 125 -7.94 8.67 1.11
CA ALA A 125 -7.45 8.03 -0.09
C ALA A 125 -6.51 8.94 -0.87
N SER A 126 -5.43 8.38 -1.40
CA SER A 126 -4.50 9.03 -2.30
C SER A 126 -4.46 8.34 -3.65
N PHE A 127 -4.12 9.09 -4.72
CA PHE A 127 -3.93 8.51 -6.04
C PHE A 127 -2.52 7.95 -6.20
N VAL A 128 -2.45 6.81 -6.88
CA VAL A 128 -1.21 6.20 -7.35
C VAL A 128 -1.25 6.20 -8.86
N ASP A 129 -0.55 7.16 -9.46
CA ASP A 129 -0.49 7.29 -10.90
C ASP A 129 0.42 6.22 -11.50
N VAL A 130 -0.05 5.55 -12.54
CA VAL A 130 0.73 4.60 -13.33
C VAL A 130 0.96 5.12 -14.74
N PRO A 131 1.95 4.58 -15.48
CA PRO A 131 2.21 5.01 -16.85
C PRO A 131 0.97 4.90 -17.73
N ARG A 132 0.57 6.01 -18.34
CA ARG A 132 -0.63 6.09 -19.20
C ARG A 132 -0.48 5.17 -20.39
N GLN A 133 -1.51 4.36 -20.63
CA GLN A 133 -1.53 3.44 -21.75
C GLN A 133 -2.28 4.05 -22.93
N ARG A 134 -1.78 3.78 -24.15
CA ARG A 134 -2.46 4.14 -25.39
C ARG A 134 -3.34 2.97 -25.81
N ASN A 135 -4.59 2.99 -25.36
CA ASN A 135 -5.61 2.02 -25.77
C ASN A 135 -6.52 2.65 -26.82
N SER A 136 -7.08 1.82 -27.70
CA SER A 136 -8.18 2.23 -28.60
C SER A 136 -9.47 2.49 -27.79
N LYS A 137 -10.47 3.08 -28.46
CA LYS A 137 -11.81 3.24 -27.85
C LYS A 137 -12.44 1.90 -27.50
N ASP A 138 -12.25 0.91 -28.37
CA ASP A 138 -12.82 -0.43 -28.23
C ASP A 138 -12.12 -1.19 -27.10
N ASP A 139 -10.76 -1.13 -27.03
CA ASP A 139 -10.01 -1.68 -25.90
C ASP A 139 -10.53 -1.14 -24.56
N ASN A 140 -10.70 0.18 -24.47
CA ASN A 140 -11.21 0.81 -23.25
C ASN A 140 -12.64 0.42 -22.91
N ALA A 141 -13.49 0.19 -23.93
CA ALA A 141 -14.86 -0.29 -23.72
C ALA A 141 -14.87 -1.72 -23.17
N ASP A 142 -14.00 -2.60 -23.68
CA ASP A 142 -13.87 -3.97 -23.21
C ASP A 142 -13.29 -4.03 -21.80
N ILE A 143 -12.24 -3.25 -21.52
CA ILE A 143 -11.65 -3.14 -20.17
C ILE A 143 -12.69 -2.65 -19.14
N LYS A 144 -13.52 -1.66 -19.51
CA LYS A 144 -14.63 -1.20 -18.65
C LYS A 144 -15.66 -2.27 -18.32
N LYS A 145 -15.84 -3.25 -19.21
CA LYS A 145 -16.73 -4.41 -19.01
C LYS A 145 -16.05 -5.56 -18.25
N GLY A 146 -14.78 -5.38 -17.85
CA GLY A 146 -13.99 -6.42 -17.17
C GLY A 146 -13.37 -7.45 -18.11
N ALA A 147 -13.40 -7.20 -19.44
CA ALA A 147 -12.80 -8.08 -20.42
C ALA A 147 -11.36 -7.65 -20.74
N VAL A 148 -10.48 -8.61 -20.99
CA VAL A 148 -9.15 -8.34 -21.52
C VAL A 148 -9.23 -8.32 -23.04
N PRO A 149 -8.84 -7.21 -23.71
CA PRO A 149 -8.85 -7.15 -25.16
C PRO A 149 -8.06 -8.28 -25.80
N LEU A 150 -8.62 -8.91 -26.84
CA LEU A 150 -8.02 -10.09 -27.48
C LEU A 150 -6.58 -9.85 -27.96
N ASP A 151 -6.27 -8.63 -28.37
CA ASP A 151 -4.93 -8.27 -28.85
C ASP A 151 -3.87 -8.27 -27.74
N PHE A 152 -4.26 -8.10 -26.48
CA PHE A 152 -3.34 -8.12 -25.33
C PHE A 152 -2.82 -9.53 -25.03
N ALA A 153 -3.56 -10.56 -25.40
CA ALA A 153 -3.20 -11.97 -25.21
C ALA A 153 -2.49 -12.61 -26.41
N LYS A 154 -2.34 -11.88 -27.53
CA LYS A 154 -1.72 -12.45 -28.74
C LYS A 154 -0.22 -12.71 -28.54
N LYS A 155 0.19 -13.90 -29.00
CA LYS A 155 1.61 -14.24 -29.16
C LYS A 155 2.10 -13.75 -30.51
N ASP A 156 3.37 -13.34 -30.57
CA ASP A 156 4.05 -13.02 -31.81
C ASP A 156 4.30 -14.28 -32.66
N LYS A 157 4.85 -14.08 -33.87
CA LYS A 157 5.17 -15.19 -34.81
C LYS A 157 6.13 -16.24 -34.23
N ASN A 158 6.86 -15.90 -33.15
CA ASN A 158 7.81 -16.77 -32.46
C ASN A 158 7.22 -17.38 -31.19
N GLY A 159 5.92 -17.24 -30.93
CA GLY A 159 5.25 -17.73 -29.75
C GLY A 159 5.51 -16.90 -28.49
N LYS A 160 6.21 -15.77 -28.60
CA LYS A 160 6.48 -14.86 -27.49
C LYS A 160 5.25 -13.95 -27.27
N MET A 161 4.90 -13.72 -26.01
CA MET A 161 3.81 -12.81 -25.67
C MET A 161 4.08 -11.41 -26.21
N SER A 162 3.06 -10.83 -26.83
CA SER A 162 3.09 -9.44 -27.31
C SER A 162 3.46 -8.48 -26.18
N LYS A 163 4.09 -7.33 -26.50
CA LYS A 163 4.29 -6.24 -25.53
C LYS A 163 2.97 -5.73 -24.92
N LEU A 164 1.85 -5.98 -25.59
CA LEU A 164 0.51 -5.69 -25.09
C LEU A 164 0.13 -6.51 -23.85
N PHE A 165 0.77 -7.67 -23.63
CA PHE A 165 0.62 -8.46 -22.41
C PHE A 165 1.06 -7.72 -21.14
N GLN A 166 1.93 -6.72 -21.28
CA GLN A 166 2.41 -5.90 -20.16
C GLN A 166 1.48 -4.71 -19.85
N LYS A 167 0.37 -4.57 -20.59
CA LYS A 167 -0.60 -3.53 -20.29
C LYS A 167 -1.36 -3.86 -19.01
N ASP A 168 -1.51 -2.83 -18.20
CA ASP A 168 -2.33 -2.87 -17.00
C ASP A 168 -3.81 -2.75 -17.40
N THR A 169 -4.60 -3.79 -17.13
CA THR A 169 -6.03 -3.83 -17.45
C THR A 169 -6.91 -3.38 -16.28
N ASP A 170 -6.33 -3.15 -15.11
CA ASP A 170 -7.07 -2.82 -13.89
C ASP A 170 -7.05 -1.33 -13.57
N ALA A 171 -6.00 -0.63 -13.99
CA ALA A 171 -5.91 0.83 -13.86
C ALA A 171 -7.06 1.54 -14.56
N ARG A 172 -7.56 2.62 -13.96
CA ARG A 172 -8.70 3.40 -14.47
C ARG A 172 -8.40 4.89 -14.44
N TRP A 173 -9.15 5.61 -15.27
CA TRP A 173 -9.15 7.06 -15.29
C TRP A 173 -10.11 7.63 -14.26
N MET A 174 -9.66 8.67 -13.54
CA MET A 174 -10.49 9.53 -12.75
C MET A 174 -10.10 11.00 -12.96
N SER A 175 -11.06 11.91 -12.73
CA SER A 175 -10.81 13.35 -12.69
C SER A 175 -11.17 13.90 -11.32
N LYS A 176 -10.24 14.61 -10.66
CA LYS A 176 -10.45 15.31 -9.39
C LYS A 176 -9.93 16.74 -9.52
N SER A 177 -10.77 17.73 -9.19
CA SER A 177 -10.41 19.16 -9.24
C SER A 177 -9.84 19.64 -10.59
N GLY A 178 -10.27 19.02 -11.71
CA GLY A 178 -9.79 19.35 -13.07
C GLY A 178 -8.53 18.59 -13.50
N GLU A 179 -7.88 17.90 -12.63
CA GLU A 179 -6.75 17.01 -12.95
C GLU A 179 -7.23 15.61 -13.30
N ARG A 180 -6.50 14.94 -14.19
CA ARG A 180 -6.81 13.58 -14.64
C ARG A 180 -5.74 12.62 -14.17
N HIS A 181 -6.14 11.65 -13.35
CA HIS A 181 -5.33 10.57 -12.83
C HIS A 181 -5.63 9.27 -13.58
N TYR A 182 -4.59 8.49 -13.88
CA TYR A 182 -4.72 7.15 -14.44
C TYR A 182 -3.94 6.18 -13.56
N GLY A 183 -4.63 5.24 -12.92
CA GLY A 183 -4.00 4.30 -12.01
C GLY A 183 -4.95 3.76 -10.97
N TYR A 184 -4.50 3.84 -9.74
CA TYR A 184 -5.15 3.29 -8.56
C TYR A 184 -5.38 4.35 -7.49
N LYS A 185 -6.12 3.95 -6.45
CA LYS A 185 -6.21 4.67 -5.18
C LYS A 185 -5.73 3.75 -4.07
N ASP A 186 -4.93 4.31 -3.20
CA ASP A 186 -4.54 3.72 -1.93
C ASP A 186 -5.41 4.30 -0.82
N HIS A 187 -6.25 3.46 -0.21
CA HIS A 187 -7.13 3.80 0.89
C HIS A 187 -6.48 3.33 2.18
N ILE A 188 -6.30 4.22 3.13
CA ILE A 188 -5.67 3.90 4.40
C ILE A 188 -6.57 4.20 5.58
N ASN A 189 -6.44 3.37 6.62
CA ASN A 189 -6.89 3.66 7.97
C ASN A 189 -5.64 3.78 8.86
N ALA A 190 -5.50 4.91 9.52
CA ALA A 190 -4.36 5.18 10.38
C ALA A 190 -4.82 5.61 11.78
N ASP A 191 -4.07 5.18 12.79
CA ASP A 191 -4.27 5.61 14.17
C ASP A 191 -4.14 7.14 14.30
N SER A 192 -5.15 7.77 14.88
CA SER A 192 -5.26 9.23 14.95
C SER A 192 -4.17 9.90 15.78
N LYS A 193 -3.54 9.18 16.72
CA LYS A 193 -2.49 9.70 17.59
C LYS A 193 -1.11 9.41 17.06
N THR A 194 -0.83 8.19 16.65
CA THR A 194 0.50 7.75 16.24
C THR A 194 0.77 7.91 14.76
N LYS A 195 -0.26 8.06 13.94
CA LYS A 195 -0.22 8.11 12.46
C LYS A 195 0.28 6.80 11.84
N ILE A 196 0.22 5.70 12.55
CA ILE A 196 0.57 4.39 12.02
C ILE A 196 -0.61 3.86 11.22
N ILE A 197 -0.36 3.45 9.98
CA ILE A 197 -1.37 2.79 9.13
C ILE A 197 -1.69 1.44 9.75
N THR A 198 -2.96 1.20 10.06
CA THR A 198 -3.44 -0.03 10.68
C THR A 198 -4.17 -0.94 9.70
N LYS A 199 -4.76 -0.37 8.65
CA LYS A 199 -5.42 -1.09 7.56
C LYS A 199 -5.24 -0.35 6.25
N TYR A 200 -5.25 -1.06 5.15
CA TYR A 200 -5.22 -0.48 3.81
C TYR A 200 -6.06 -1.29 2.83
N SER A 201 -6.51 -0.63 1.77
CA SER A 201 -7.12 -1.26 0.59
C SER A 201 -6.65 -0.53 -0.66
N VAL A 202 -6.50 -1.26 -1.75
CA VAL A 202 -6.13 -0.68 -3.05
C VAL A 202 -7.26 -0.94 -4.04
N SER A 203 -7.76 0.12 -4.64
CA SER A 203 -8.77 0.03 -5.71
C SER A 203 -8.27 0.69 -6.99
N SER A 204 -8.91 0.39 -8.13
CA SER A 204 -8.68 1.23 -9.31
C SER A 204 -9.13 2.67 -9.04
N ALA A 205 -8.60 3.66 -9.79
CA ALA A 205 -8.91 5.06 -9.50
C ALA A 205 -10.39 5.46 -9.69
N ALA A 206 -11.19 4.69 -10.42
CA ALA A 206 -12.55 5.06 -10.81
C ALA A 206 -13.61 5.01 -9.69
N PRO A 207 -13.67 4.02 -8.78
CA PRO A 207 -14.66 3.97 -7.72
C PRO A 207 -14.59 5.18 -6.78
N HIS A 208 -15.71 5.51 -6.14
CA HIS A 208 -15.76 6.55 -5.13
C HIS A 208 -15.07 6.05 -3.84
N ASP A 209 -14.36 6.95 -3.13
CA ASP A 209 -13.55 6.58 -1.96
C ASP A 209 -14.38 5.89 -0.87
N SER A 210 -15.64 6.28 -0.73
CA SER A 210 -16.59 5.71 0.24
C SER A 210 -16.92 4.22 0.01
N THR A 211 -16.68 3.68 -1.19
CA THR A 211 -16.95 2.27 -1.47
C THR A 211 -15.98 1.32 -0.78
N GLU A 212 -14.84 1.83 -0.37
CA GLU A 212 -13.77 1.04 0.28
C GLU A 212 -13.86 1.06 1.82
N ILE A 213 -14.83 1.75 2.40
CA ILE A 213 -14.90 1.93 3.85
C ILE A 213 -15.00 0.59 4.59
N GLU A 214 -15.80 -0.35 4.08
CA GLU A 214 -15.98 -1.67 4.69
C GLU A 214 -14.69 -2.53 4.67
N ASN A 215 -13.76 -2.20 3.77
CA ASN A 215 -12.47 -2.89 3.66
C ASN A 215 -11.42 -2.35 4.65
N ILE A 216 -11.61 -1.12 5.15
CA ILE A 216 -10.62 -0.42 5.99
C ILE A 216 -11.14 -0.01 7.37
N VAL A 217 -12.41 -0.29 7.70
CA VAL A 217 -13.02 0.00 9.01
C VAL A 217 -13.72 -1.25 9.52
N ASP A 218 -13.51 -1.60 10.78
CA ASP A 218 -14.13 -2.74 11.46
C ASP A 218 -14.45 -2.44 12.95
N GLU A 219 -14.88 -3.44 13.70
CA GLU A 219 -15.24 -3.32 15.11
C GLU A 219 -14.09 -2.91 16.04
N THR A 220 -12.85 -2.89 15.56
CA THR A 220 -11.70 -2.42 16.35
C THR A 220 -11.56 -0.90 16.33
N ASP A 221 -12.28 -0.21 15.42
CA ASP A 221 -12.29 1.24 15.29
C ASP A 221 -13.38 1.83 16.20
N ASN A 222 -12.99 2.58 17.22
CA ASN A 222 -13.92 3.19 18.17
C ASN A 222 -14.37 4.62 17.79
N LYS A 223 -13.53 5.33 17.03
CA LYS A 223 -13.79 6.70 16.52
C LYS A 223 -13.23 6.82 15.11
N LEU A 224 -14.00 7.39 14.20
CA LEU A 224 -13.60 7.55 12.81
C LEU A 224 -13.60 9.00 12.36
N HIS A 225 -12.45 9.50 11.93
CA HIS A 225 -12.29 10.81 11.31
C HIS A 225 -12.13 10.64 9.79
N ALA A 226 -13.02 11.27 9.03
CA ALA A 226 -12.99 11.22 7.57
C ALA A 226 -13.50 12.53 6.96
N ASP A 227 -13.23 12.72 5.68
CA ASP A 227 -13.76 13.87 4.96
C ASP A 227 -15.24 13.71 4.59
N SER A 228 -15.83 14.74 4.01
CA SER A 228 -17.25 14.74 3.62
C SER A 228 -17.59 13.79 2.44
N ALA A 229 -16.60 13.23 1.76
CA ALA A 229 -16.82 12.22 0.72
C ALA A 229 -17.36 10.91 1.32
N TYR A 230 -17.04 10.65 2.59
CA TYR A 230 -17.53 9.49 3.34
C TYR A 230 -18.87 9.77 4.06
N ARG A 231 -19.53 10.91 3.82
CA ARG A 231 -20.81 11.25 4.47
C ARG A 231 -21.98 10.69 3.66
N SER A 232 -22.55 9.60 4.10
CA SER A 232 -23.83 9.05 3.60
C SER A 232 -24.63 8.41 4.75
N LYS A 233 -25.93 8.13 4.50
CA LYS A 233 -26.77 7.44 5.49
C LYS A 233 -26.30 6.03 5.73
N GLU A 234 -25.93 5.33 4.67
CA GLU A 234 -25.47 3.95 4.69
C GLU A 234 -24.20 3.82 5.54
N ILE A 235 -23.25 4.75 5.38
CA ILE A 235 -22.01 4.78 6.16
C ILE A 235 -22.30 5.09 7.63
N GLU A 236 -23.18 6.03 7.92
CA GLU A 236 -23.55 6.33 9.32
C GLU A 236 -24.27 5.14 9.99
N GLU A 237 -25.07 4.36 9.26
CA GLU A 237 -25.67 3.13 9.74
C GLU A 237 -24.60 2.07 9.99
N PHE A 238 -23.71 1.85 9.04
CA PHE A 238 -22.57 0.94 9.17
C PHE A 238 -21.71 1.26 10.41
N LEU A 239 -21.33 2.54 10.61
CA LEU A 239 -20.56 2.95 11.78
C LEU A 239 -21.31 2.74 13.10
N LYS A 240 -22.63 2.91 13.12
CA LYS A 240 -23.46 2.61 14.28
C LYS A 240 -23.50 1.13 14.61
N GLU A 241 -23.59 0.27 13.60
CA GLU A 241 -23.54 -1.19 13.78
C GLU A 241 -22.21 -1.63 14.41
N LEU A 242 -21.09 -1.03 13.97
CA LEU A 242 -19.77 -1.22 14.53
C LEU A 242 -19.56 -0.56 15.90
N LYS A 243 -20.53 0.24 16.39
CA LYS A 243 -20.39 1.09 17.60
C LYS A 243 -19.24 2.09 17.51
N CYS A 244 -18.89 2.49 16.30
CA CYS A 244 -17.86 3.47 16.00
C CYS A 244 -18.43 4.89 16.00
N GLU A 245 -17.86 5.79 16.81
CA GLU A 245 -18.27 7.19 16.88
C GLU A 245 -17.84 7.93 15.61
N SER A 246 -18.79 8.54 14.89
CA SER A 246 -18.55 9.23 13.62
C SER A 246 -18.10 10.67 13.81
N PHE A 247 -16.87 10.96 13.38
CA PHE A 247 -16.32 12.31 13.21
C PHE A 247 -16.14 12.65 11.73
N VAL A 248 -16.99 12.10 10.88
CA VAL A 248 -17.04 12.43 9.45
C VAL A 248 -17.51 13.88 9.28
N HIS A 249 -16.87 14.62 8.36
CA HIS A 249 -17.25 16.00 8.07
C HIS A 249 -18.68 16.08 7.54
N GLU A 250 -19.39 17.14 7.95
CA GLU A 250 -20.68 17.49 7.37
C GLU A 250 -20.51 17.93 5.92
N ARG A 251 -21.43 17.52 5.06
CA ARG A 251 -21.41 17.83 3.63
C ARG A 251 -22.44 18.90 3.29
N GLY A 252 -21.95 20.00 2.72
CA GLY A 252 -22.81 21.03 2.15
C GLY A 252 -23.22 20.68 0.71
N TYR A 253 -24.42 21.10 0.31
CA TYR A 253 -24.95 20.96 -1.04
C TYR A 253 -25.29 22.34 -1.61
N ARG A 254 -25.38 22.43 -2.95
CA ARG A 254 -25.64 23.70 -3.65
C ARG A 254 -26.88 24.43 -3.14
N ASN A 255 -27.94 23.69 -2.77
CA ASN A 255 -29.20 24.23 -2.29
C ASN A 255 -29.36 24.13 -0.76
N ASN A 256 -28.38 23.61 -0.06
CA ASN A 256 -28.36 23.46 1.38
C ASN A 256 -26.91 23.60 1.88
N PRO A 257 -26.38 24.85 1.95
CA PRO A 257 -25.03 25.11 2.41
C PRO A 257 -24.92 24.77 3.91
N LEU A 258 -23.68 24.53 4.36
CA LEU A 258 -23.40 24.28 5.76
C LEU A 258 -23.78 25.47 6.61
N THR A 259 -24.42 25.20 7.76
CA THR A 259 -24.62 26.20 8.82
C THR A 259 -23.28 26.60 9.46
N ASP A 260 -23.28 27.72 10.20
CA ASP A 260 -22.04 28.15 10.85
C ASP A 260 -21.62 27.19 11.96
N GLU A 261 -22.57 26.57 12.66
CA GLU A 261 -22.30 25.49 13.63
C GLU A 261 -21.65 24.26 12.97
N GLN A 262 -22.14 23.86 11.78
CA GLN A 262 -21.55 22.75 11.02
C GLN A 262 -20.14 23.06 10.50
N LYS A 263 -19.90 24.30 10.08
CA LYS A 263 -18.56 24.76 9.69
C LYS A 263 -17.59 24.72 10.87
N GLU A 264 -18.02 25.18 12.04
CA GLU A 264 -17.19 25.13 13.24
C GLU A 264 -16.93 23.69 13.68
N SER A 265 -17.94 22.81 13.65
CA SER A 265 -17.78 21.37 13.87
C SER A 265 -16.76 20.76 12.91
N ASN A 266 -16.85 21.08 11.62
CA ASN A 266 -15.88 20.61 10.62
C ASN A 266 -14.47 21.13 10.90
N ASN A 267 -14.30 22.37 11.35
CA ASN A 267 -13.01 22.92 11.74
C ASN A 267 -12.36 22.15 12.91
N ILE A 268 -13.18 21.74 13.89
CA ILE A 268 -12.71 20.92 15.01
C ILE A 268 -12.29 19.52 14.50
N LYS A 269 -13.13 18.87 13.71
CA LYS A 269 -12.86 17.54 13.12
C LYS A 269 -11.61 17.55 12.23
N SER A 270 -11.39 18.65 11.49
CA SER A 270 -10.24 18.82 10.60
C SER A 270 -8.90 18.76 11.31
N LYS A 271 -8.81 19.19 12.58
CA LYS A 271 -7.56 19.17 13.36
C LYS A 271 -6.98 17.76 13.51
N THR A 272 -7.84 16.76 13.59
CA THR A 272 -7.41 15.36 13.66
C THR A 272 -7.26 14.78 12.26
N ARG A 273 -8.28 14.97 11.40
CA ARG A 273 -8.27 14.41 10.03
C ARG A 273 -7.06 14.86 9.21
N SER A 274 -6.69 16.14 9.25
CA SER A 274 -5.56 16.67 8.46
C SER A 274 -4.22 15.98 8.76
N ARG A 275 -4.13 15.24 9.85
CA ARG A 275 -2.92 14.47 10.18
C ARG A 275 -2.65 13.33 9.22
N VAL A 276 -3.68 12.83 8.50
CA VAL A 276 -3.51 11.81 7.46
C VAL A 276 -2.71 12.34 6.27
N GLU A 277 -2.84 13.63 5.97
CA GLU A 277 -2.09 14.30 4.90
C GLU A 277 -0.56 14.25 5.13
N HIS A 278 -0.12 14.19 6.39
CA HIS A 278 1.29 13.99 6.71
C HIS A 278 1.79 12.59 6.34
N ILE A 279 0.90 11.58 6.38
CA ILE A 279 1.24 10.20 5.98
C ILE A 279 1.45 10.18 4.48
N PHE A 280 0.48 10.66 3.69
CA PHE A 280 0.61 10.75 2.25
C PHE A 280 1.77 11.66 1.82
N GLY A 281 1.94 12.82 2.47
CA GLY A 281 3.09 13.69 2.21
C GLY A 281 4.44 13.01 2.46
N PHE A 282 4.55 12.12 3.44
CA PHE A 282 5.75 11.32 3.66
C PHE A 282 5.94 10.27 2.54
N MET A 283 4.87 9.57 2.16
CA MET A 283 4.90 8.57 1.09
C MET A 283 5.30 9.22 -0.24
N THR A 284 4.67 10.34 -0.61
CA THR A 284 4.95 11.05 -1.86
C THR A 284 6.35 11.65 -1.89
N ASN A 285 6.75 12.40 -0.86
CA ASN A 285 7.99 13.18 -0.92
C ASN A 285 9.23 12.38 -0.49
N SER A 286 9.10 11.48 0.50
CA SER A 286 10.25 10.75 1.06
C SER A 286 10.43 9.39 0.44
N MET A 287 9.34 8.74 0.00
CA MET A 287 9.35 7.42 -0.64
C MET A 287 9.05 7.49 -2.14
N ASN A 288 8.85 8.71 -2.69
CA ASN A 288 8.61 9.00 -4.12
C ASN A 288 7.47 8.15 -4.71
N ASP A 289 6.30 8.17 -4.03
CA ASP A 289 5.13 7.35 -4.39
C ASP A 289 5.48 5.86 -4.62
N ALA A 290 6.46 5.38 -3.87
CA ALA A 290 6.93 4.00 -3.95
C ALA A 290 5.91 3.03 -3.31
N LEU A 291 4.70 3.02 -3.89
CA LEU A 291 3.61 2.10 -3.55
C LEU A 291 3.66 0.86 -4.41
#